data_d87a6c1cf60a5e47e08213571136422c
#
_entry.id   d87a6c1cf60a5e47e08213571136422c
#
_cell.length_a   1.000
_cell.length_b   1.000
_cell.length_c   1.000
_cell.angle_alpha   90.00
_cell.angle_beta   90.00
_cell.angle_gamma   90.00
#
_symmetry.space_group_name_H-M   'P 1'
#
loop_
_entity.id
_entity.type
_entity.pdbx_description
1 polymer ?
#
loop_
_entity_poly.entity_id
_entity_poly.type
_entity_poly.pdbx_seq_one_letter_code
_entity_poly.pdbx_strand_id
1 'polypeptide(L)'
;MLEKELAKATKIAEQASSKVEKLRKQLLAESEKSHARIKRELGAARKRHQTANARLKSAKNALRKKATPDNHKKVEALMKQAQEFAESLPKIAKAAYEAAEKYVSVKTDAVMEDRKAKAANQAASMVERAAAKPKRKPAAKKKVAPKKKAAPKKKAQAKRKTGR
;
A
#
# COMPACT_ATOMS: atom_id res chain seq x y z
N MET A 1 2.40 -46.26 8.52
CA MET A 1 1.36 -45.78 7.59
C MET A 1 1.10 -44.29 7.82
N LEU A 2 0.66 -43.86 8.99
CA LEU A 2 0.32 -42.46 9.33
C LEU A 2 1.44 -41.44 9.09
N GLU A 3 2.70 -41.76 9.35
CA GLU A 3 3.83 -40.85 9.12
C GLU A 3 4.04 -40.52 7.64
N LYS A 4 3.84 -41.52 6.74
CA LYS A 4 3.95 -41.28 5.27
C LYS A 4 2.78 -40.46 4.77
N GLU A 5 1.61 -40.60 5.34
CA GLU A 5 0.44 -39.78 4.99
C GLU A 5 0.60 -38.34 5.49
N LEU A 6 1.12 -38.16 6.69
CA LEU A 6 1.46 -36.86 7.25
C LEU A 6 2.49 -36.13 6.39
N ALA A 7 3.55 -36.81 5.96
CA ALA A 7 4.58 -36.24 5.10
C ALA A 7 4.06 -35.87 3.71
N LYS A 8 3.11 -36.64 3.17
CA LYS A 8 2.43 -36.26 1.91
C LYS A 8 1.55 -35.04 2.08
N ALA A 9 0.77 -34.99 3.17
CA ALA A 9 -0.11 -33.87 3.46
C ALA A 9 0.66 -32.57 3.69
N THR A 10 1.78 -32.59 4.43
CA THR A 10 2.68 -31.44 4.61
C THR A 10 3.23 -30.94 3.28
N LYS A 11 3.71 -31.83 2.41
CA LYS A 11 4.22 -31.46 1.10
C LYS A 11 3.17 -30.81 0.21
N ILE A 12 1.93 -31.32 0.23
CA ILE A 12 0.80 -30.72 -0.50
C ILE A 12 0.47 -29.34 0.06
N ALA A 13 0.46 -29.18 1.38
CA ALA A 13 0.20 -27.90 2.03
C ALA A 13 1.27 -26.84 1.68
N GLU A 14 2.55 -27.21 1.65
CA GLU A 14 3.65 -26.35 1.25
C GLU A 14 3.53 -25.93 -0.23
N GLN A 15 3.21 -26.86 -1.12
CA GLN A 15 2.99 -26.57 -2.53
C GLN A 15 1.79 -25.62 -2.75
N ALA A 16 0.69 -25.87 -2.03
CA ALA A 16 -0.50 -25.01 -2.08
C ALA A 16 -0.18 -23.60 -1.57
N SER A 17 0.52 -23.48 -0.46
CA SER A 17 0.98 -22.19 0.09
C SER A 17 1.85 -21.42 -0.91
N SER A 18 2.83 -22.08 -1.53
CA SER A 18 3.70 -21.46 -2.54
C SER A 18 2.90 -20.98 -3.77
N LYS A 19 1.91 -21.79 -4.21
CA LYS A 19 1.04 -21.42 -5.33
C LYS A 19 0.16 -20.21 -5.00
N VAL A 20 -0.43 -20.17 -3.80
CA VAL A 20 -1.22 -19.04 -3.33
C VAL A 20 -0.39 -17.76 -3.27
N GLU A 21 0.84 -17.84 -2.77
CA GLU A 21 1.75 -16.68 -2.72
C GLU A 21 2.10 -16.15 -4.11
N LYS A 22 2.37 -17.03 -5.07
CA LYS A 22 2.60 -16.64 -6.48
C LYS A 22 1.39 -15.94 -7.08
N LEU A 23 0.19 -16.51 -6.88
CA LEU A 23 -1.05 -15.92 -7.39
C LEU A 23 -1.35 -14.55 -6.77
N ARG A 24 -1.09 -14.37 -5.47
CA ARG A 24 -1.22 -13.06 -4.80
C ARG A 24 -0.27 -12.01 -5.38
N LYS A 25 0.99 -12.38 -5.63
CA LYS A 25 1.98 -11.48 -6.28
C LYS A 25 1.55 -11.10 -7.69
N GLN A 26 1.02 -12.05 -8.45
CA GLN A 26 0.50 -11.79 -9.79
C GLN A 26 -0.72 -10.85 -9.75
N LEU A 27 -1.67 -11.10 -8.86
CA LEU A 27 -2.86 -10.27 -8.70
C LEU A 27 -2.50 -8.83 -8.31
N LEU A 28 -1.55 -8.65 -7.39
CA LEU A 28 -1.05 -7.32 -7.02
C LEU A 28 -0.42 -6.61 -8.22
N ALA A 29 0.47 -7.27 -8.94
CA ALA A 29 1.12 -6.69 -10.11
C ALA A 29 0.14 -6.34 -11.25
N GLU A 30 -0.88 -7.17 -11.46
CA GLU A 30 -1.91 -6.93 -12.46
C GLU A 30 -2.83 -5.76 -12.07
N SER A 31 -3.26 -5.70 -10.80
CA SER A 31 -4.06 -4.59 -10.28
C SER A 31 -3.31 -3.26 -10.34
N GLU A 32 -2.00 -3.25 -10.05
CA GLU A 32 -1.14 -2.08 -10.17
C GLU A 32 -1.02 -1.60 -11.63
N LYS A 33 -0.78 -2.52 -12.56
CA LYS A 33 -0.72 -2.20 -14.00
C LYS A 33 -2.05 -1.63 -14.50
N SER A 34 -3.16 -2.24 -14.11
CA SER A 34 -4.50 -1.78 -14.48
C SER A 34 -4.77 -0.37 -13.96
N HIS A 35 -4.52 -0.13 -12.66
CA HIS A 35 -4.65 1.20 -12.06
C HIS A 35 -3.77 2.25 -12.76
N ALA A 36 -2.50 1.93 -13.02
CA ALA A 36 -1.58 2.83 -13.70
C ALA A 36 -2.03 3.15 -15.14
N ARG A 37 -2.56 2.17 -15.87
CA ARG A 37 -3.10 2.35 -17.21
C ARG A 37 -4.29 3.32 -17.20
N ILE A 38 -5.30 3.06 -16.38
CA ILE A 38 -6.51 3.87 -16.32
C ILE A 38 -6.20 5.30 -15.83
N LYS A 39 -5.25 5.46 -14.90
CA LYS A 39 -4.76 6.78 -14.47
C LYS A 39 -4.15 7.58 -15.62
N ARG A 40 -3.39 6.92 -16.50
CA ARG A 40 -2.84 7.57 -17.73
C ARG A 40 -3.95 7.94 -18.70
N GLU A 41 -4.93 7.07 -18.90
CA GLU A 41 -6.09 7.33 -19.75
C GLU A 41 -6.91 8.54 -19.26
N LEU A 42 -7.16 8.62 -17.95
CA LEU A 42 -7.81 9.78 -17.34
C LEU A 42 -7.01 11.07 -17.54
N GLY A 43 -5.70 11.03 -17.38
CA GLY A 43 -4.80 12.15 -17.63
C GLY A 43 -4.86 12.61 -19.09
N ALA A 44 -4.84 11.68 -20.03
CA ALA A 44 -4.97 11.96 -21.46
C ALA A 44 -6.35 12.53 -21.83
N ALA A 45 -7.43 11.96 -21.27
CA ALA A 45 -8.79 12.45 -21.49
C ALA A 45 -8.97 13.89 -20.98
N ARG A 46 -8.45 14.20 -19.79
CA ARG A 46 -8.45 15.59 -19.26
C ARG A 46 -7.71 16.56 -20.18
N LYS A 47 -6.54 16.18 -20.67
CA LYS A 47 -5.77 17.02 -21.61
C LYS A 47 -6.52 17.24 -22.93
N ARG A 48 -7.15 16.19 -23.49
CA ARG A 48 -7.95 16.29 -24.72
C ARG A 48 -9.13 17.24 -24.52
N HIS A 49 -9.86 17.13 -23.42
CA HIS A 49 -10.97 18.02 -23.08
C HIS A 49 -10.51 19.48 -22.93
N GLN A 50 -9.40 19.73 -22.20
CA GLN A 50 -8.83 21.09 -22.08
C GLN A 50 -8.43 21.67 -23.44
N THR A 51 -7.79 20.86 -24.30
CA THR A 51 -7.37 21.29 -25.65
C THR A 51 -8.58 21.60 -26.52
N ALA A 52 -9.63 20.76 -26.46
CA ALA A 52 -10.87 21.00 -27.21
C ALA A 52 -11.55 22.31 -26.76
N ASN A 53 -11.64 22.55 -25.46
CA ASN A 53 -12.19 23.79 -24.92
C ASN A 53 -11.37 25.02 -25.29
N ALA A 54 -10.05 24.94 -25.29
CA ALA A 54 -9.18 26.04 -25.73
C ALA A 54 -9.38 26.35 -27.21
N ARG A 55 -9.45 25.32 -28.08
CA ARG A 55 -9.73 25.45 -29.50
C ARG A 55 -11.12 26.04 -29.75
N LEU A 56 -12.13 25.58 -29.01
CA LEU A 56 -13.48 26.11 -29.08
C LEU A 56 -13.53 27.59 -28.69
N LYS A 57 -12.84 28.00 -27.63
CA LYS A 57 -12.73 29.40 -27.21
C LYS A 57 -12.09 30.26 -28.30
N SER A 58 -11.00 29.76 -28.90
CA SER A 58 -10.32 30.44 -30.01
C SER A 58 -11.23 30.59 -31.25
N ALA A 59 -11.94 29.52 -31.62
CA ALA A 59 -12.87 29.54 -32.75
C ALA A 59 -14.06 30.50 -32.51
N LYS A 60 -14.62 30.54 -31.29
CA LYS A 60 -15.66 31.51 -30.91
C LYS A 60 -15.16 32.95 -31.01
N ASN A 61 -13.93 33.23 -30.63
CA ASN A 61 -13.33 34.53 -30.76
C ASN A 61 -13.11 34.92 -32.26
N ALA A 62 -12.70 33.95 -33.09
CA ALA A 62 -12.58 34.17 -34.53
C ALA A 62 -13.94 34.46 -35.18
N LEU A 63 -14.99 33.73 -34.78
CA LEU A 63 -16.36 33.96 -35.24
C LEU A 63 -16.87 35.36 -34.86
N ARG A 64 -16.57 35.83 -33.64
CA ARG A 64 -16.93 37.21 -33.21
C ARG A 64 -16.26 38.30 -34.04
N LYS A 65 -15.04 38.04 -34.53
CA LYS A 65 -14.29 38.98 -35.37
C LYS A 65 -14.78 38.96 -36.83
N LYS A 66 -15.09 37.76 -37.36
CA LYS A 66 -15.55 37.53 -38.72
C LYS A 66 -16.62 36.44 -38.73
N ALA A 67 -17.87 36.81 -38.87
CA ALA A 67 -19.02 35.90 -38.95
C ALA A 67 -19.13 35.29 -40.35
N THR A 68 -18.24 34.37 -40.69
CA THR A 68 -18.27 33.60 -41.95
C THR A 68 -18.94 32.25 -41.76
N PRO A 69 -19.56 31.67 -42.80
CA PRO A 69 -20.15 30.33 -42.73
C PRO A 69 -19.14 29.24 -42.28
N ASP A 70 -17.87 29.37 -42.68
CA ASP A 70 -16.80 28.44 -42.30
C ASP A 70 -16.45 28.55 -40.82
N ASN A 71 -16.45 29.75 -40.23
CA ASN A 71 -16.24 29.96 -38.83
C ASN A 71 -17.40 29.38 -38.00
N HIS A 72 -18.65 29.48 -38.49
CA HIS A 72 -19.80 28.85 -37.87
C HIS A 72 -19.69 27.33 -37.84
N LYS A 73 -19.40 26.69 -38.98
CA LYS A 73 -19.18 25.25 -39.10
C LYS A 73 -18.07 24.78 -38.18
N LYS A 74 -16.97 25.51 -38.11
CA LYS A 74 -15.83 25.21 -37.24
C LYS A 74 -16.18 25.25 -35.76
N VAL A 75 -16.93 26.25 -35.31
CA VAL A 75 -17.40 26.36 -33.92
C VAL A 75 -18.34 25.20 -33.59
N GLU A 76 -19.27 24.88 -34.50
CA GLU A 76 -20.21 23.77 -34.30
C GLU A 76 -19.51 22.40 -34.16
N ALA A 77 -18.56 22.13 -35.06
CA ALA A 77 -17.74 20.88 -34.99
C ALA A 77 -16.94 20.78 -33.69
N LEU A 78 -16.29 21.88 -33.26
CA LEU A 78 -15.53 21.92 -32.02
C LEU A 78 -16.43 21.83 -30.77
N MET A 79 -17.66 22.33 -30.85
CA MET A 79 -18.65 22.20 -29.78
C MET A 79 -19.07 20.77 -29.61
N LYS A 80 -19.41 20.04 -30.69
CA LYS A 80 -19.69 18.60 -30.66
C LYS A 80 -18.51 17.81 -30.05
N GLN A 81 -17.29 18.08 -30.52
CA GLN A 81 -16.10 17.42 -30.02
C GLN A 81 -15.85 17.68 -28.50
N ALA A 82 -16.04 18.93 -28.06
CA ALA A 82 -15.89 19.27 -26.65
C ALA A 82 -16.96 18.60 -25.78
N GLN A 83 -18.18 18.47 -26.30
CA GLN A 83 -19.28 17.76 -25.62
C GLN A 83 -19.00 16.27 -25.51
N GLU A 84 -18.57 15.59 -26.58
CA GLU A 84 -18.16 14.18 -26.57
C GLU A 84 -17.08 13.89 -25.51
N PHE A 85 -16.08 14.78 -25.42
CA PHE A 85 -15.05 14.65 -24.38
C PHE A 85 -15.61 14.91 -22.99
N ALA A 86 -16.53 15.86 -22.82
CA ALA A 86 -17.19 16.11 -21.53
C ALA A 86 -18.02 14.91 -21.06
N GLU A 87 -18.70 14.20 -21.98
CA GLU A 87 -19.49 13.01 -21.67
C GLU A 87 -18.61 11.75 -21.38
N SER A 88 -17.48 11.62 -22.05
CA SER A 88 -16.56 10.51 -21.87
C SER A 88 -15.74 10.61 -20.57
N LEU A 89 -15.44 11.82 -20.13
CA LEU A 89 -14.56 12.11 -19.01
C LEU A 89 -15.07 11.54 -17.66
N PRO A 90 -16.37 11.68 -17.30
CA PRO A 90 -16.89 11.09 -16.08
C PRO A 90 -16.89 9.56 -16.11
N LYS A 91 -17.09 8.93 -17.26
CA LYS A 91 -17.01 7.47 -17.43
C LYS A 91 -15.61 6.96 -17.14
N ILE A 92 -14.60 7.62 -17.72
CA ILE A 92 -13.19 7.28 -17.47
C ILE A 92 -12.79 7.59 -16.01
N ALA A 93 -13.30 8.68 -15.44
CA ALA A 93 -13.06 9.02 -14.04
C ALA A 93 -13.64 7.97 -13.08
N LYS A 94 -14.84 7.50 -13.34
CA LYS A 94 -15.48 6.41 -12.57
C LYS A 94 -14.65 5.12 -12.65
N ALA A 95 -14.26 4.72 -13.86
CA ALA A 95 -13.41 3.53 -14.05
C ALA A 95 -12.04 3.68 -13.34
N ALA A 96 -11.47 4.89 -13.32
CA ALA A 96 -10.23 5.15 -12.60
C ALA A 96 -10.39 5.05 -11.09
N TYR A 97 -11.54 5.46 -10.57
CA TYR A 97 -11.85 5.34 -9.14
C TYR A 97 -12.02 3.86 -8.73
N GLU A 98 -12.80 3.11 -9.49
CA GLU A 98 -13.00 1.67 -9.26
C GLU A 98 -11.67 0.87 -9.34
N ALA A 99 -10.81 1.21 -10.29
CA ALA A 99 -9.49 0.58 -10.40
C ALA A 99 -8.57 0.96 -9.24
N ALA A 100 -8.65 2.19 -8.73
CA ALA A 100 -7.89 2.63 -7.57
C ALA A 100 -8.36 1.89 -6.30
N GLU A 101 -9.66 1.75 -6.11
CA GLU A 101 -10.26 1.05 -4.98
C GLU A 101 -9.84 -0.43 -4.96
N LYS A 102 -9.95 -1.11 -6.09
CA LYS A 102 -9.48 -2.50 -6.26
C LYS A 102 -7.98 -2.64 -5.96
N TYR A 103 -7.16 -1.72 -6.47
CA TYR A 103 -5.72 -1.74 -6.20
C TYR A 103 -5.40 -1.55 -4.71
N VAL A 104 -6.07 -0.61 -4.04
CA VAL A 104 -5.89 -0.37 -2.60
C VAL A 104 -6.30 -1.61 -1.79
N SER A 105 -7.45 -2.23 -2.10
CA SER A 105 -7.90 -3.46 -1.44
C SER A 105 -6.86 -4.58 -1.58
N VAL A 106 -6.46 -4.91 -2.81
CA VAL A 106 -5.46 -5.96 -3.06
C VAL A 106 -4.12 -5.67 -2.38
N LYS A 107 -3.70 -4.42 -2.35
CA LYS A 107 -2.46 -4.00 -1.69
C LYS A 107 -2.53 -4.13 -0.17
N THR A 108 -3.66 -3.73 0.44
CA THR A 108 -3.85 -3.88 1.89
C THR A 108 -3.86 -5.33 2.30
N ASP A 109 -4.54 -6.20 1.54
CA ASP A 109 -4.58 -7.64 1.79
C ASP A 109 -3.18 -8.25 1.68
N ALA A 110 -2.40 -7.89 0.66
CA ALA A 110 -1.02 -8.35 0.51
C ALA A 110 -0.14 -7.94 1.70
N VAL A 111 -0.24 -6.69 2.16
CA VAL A 111 0.52 -6.19 3.32
C VAL A 111 0.11 -6.90 4.61
N MET A 112 -1.17 -7.18 4.80
CA MET A 112 -1.66 -7.89 5.97
C MET A 112 -1.16 -9.34 6.01
N GLU A 113 -1.16 -10.03 4.88
CA GLU A 113 -0.64 -11.39 4.76
C GLU A 113 0.88 -11.45 4.98
N ASP A 114 1.64 -10.50 4.44
CA ASP A 114 3.07 -10.39 4.72
C ASP A 114 3.37 -10.19 6.22
N ARG A 115 2.55 -9.39 6.90
CA ARG A 115 2.67 -9.19 8.35
C ARG A 115 2.36 -10.47 9.12
N LYS A 116 1.31 -11.21 8.73
CA LYS A 116 0.97 -12.51 9.34
C LYS A 116 2.10 -13.52 9.14
N ALA A 117 2.65 -13.63 7.93
CA ALA A 117 3.75 -14.53 7.63
C ALA A 117 5.01 -14.19 8.46
N LYS A 118 5.36 -12.91 8.56
CA LYS A 118 6.48 -12.46 9.41
C LYS A 118 6.25 -12.75 10.87
N ALA A 119 5.05 -12.51 11.39
CA ALA A 119 4.71 -12.81 12.78
C ALA A 119 4.79 -14.33 13.07
N ALA A 120 4.28 -15.16 12.16
CA ALA A 120 4.38 -16.62 12.28
C ALA A 120 5.84 -17.10 12.29
N ASN A 121 6.69 -16.58 11.40
CA ASN A 121 8.11 -16.92 11.35
C ASN A 121 8.86 -16.46 12.61
N GLN A 122 8.52 -15.27 13.13
CA GLN A 122 9.08 -14.79 14.40
C GLN A 122 8.67 -15.68 15.58
N ALA A 123 7.40 -16.06 15.66
CA ALA A 123 6.91 -16.96 16.69
C ALA A 123 7.60 -18.33 16.62
N ALA A 124 7.72 -18.91 15.42
CA ALA A 124 8.44 -20.17 15.22
C ALA A 124 9.90 -20.08 15.69
N SER A 125 10.61 -19.02 15.30
CA SER A 125 12.01 -18.81 15.71
C SER A 125 12.16 -18.59 17.23
N MET A 126 11.17 -17.98 17.87
CA MET A 126 11.16 -17.82 19.34
C MET A 126 10.96 -19.17 20.05
N VAL A 127 10.07 -20.02 19.54
CA VAL A 127 9.84 -21.37 20.07
C VAL A 127 11.10 -22.24 19.93
N GLU A 128 11.74 -22.23 18.76
CA GLU A 128 12.99 -22.94 18.54
C GLU A 128 14.12 -22.48 19.48
N ARG A 129 14.27 -21.15 19.65
CA ARG A 129 15.24 -20.60 20.62
C ARG A 129 14.92 -20.97 22.06
N ALA A 130 13.64 -21.05 22.43
CA ALA A 130 13.22 -21.48 23.75
C ALA A 130 13.49 -22.98 23.97
N ALA A 131 13.25 -23.82 22.97
CA ALA A 131 13.54 -25.23 22.99
C ALA A 131 15.05 -25.54 23.02
N ALA A 132 15.86 -24.75 22.32
CA ALA A 132 17.32 -24.90 22.25
C ALA A 132 18.05 -24.41 23.52
N LYS A 133 17.40 -23.68 24.44
CA LYS A 133 18.03 -23.29 25.71
C LYS A 133 18.17 -24.50 26.59
N PRO A 134 19.41 -24.94 26.97
CA PRO A 134 19.59 -26.04 27.87
C PRO A 134 18.93 -25.71 29.20
N LYS A 135 18.11 -26.64 29.71
CA LYS A 135 17.53 -26.53 31.06
C LYS A 135 18.66 -26.27 32.05
N ARG A 136 18.82 -25.03 32.49
CA ARG A 136 19.78 -24.71 33.55
C ARG A 136 19.40 -25.54 34.76
N LYS A 137 20.29 -26.48 35.17
CA LYS A 137 20.16 -27.19 36.45
C LYS A 137 19.98 -26.13 37.55
N PRO A 138 19.05 -26.34 38.50
CA PRO A 138 18.87 -25.37 39.58
C PRO A 138 20.19 -25.23 40.33
N ALA A 139 20.74 -24.01 40.32
CA ALA A 139 21.97 -23.69 41.05
C ALA A 139 21.72 -23.93 42.54
N ALA A 140 22.52 -24.83 43.13
CA ALA A 140 22.52 -25.12 44.56
C ALA A 140 22.61 -23.79 45.34
N LYS A 141 21.68 -23.58 46.27
CA LYS A 141 21.64 -22.43 47.16
C LYS A 141 22.97 -22.31 47.93
N LYS A 142 23.87 -21.41 47.52
CA LYS A 142 24.99 -21.00 48.36
C LYS A 142 24.43 -20.25 49.55
N LYS A 143 24.63 -20.78 50.77
CA LYS A 143 24.38 -20.12 52.05
C LYS A 143 25.07 -18.78 52.07
N VAL A 144 24.31 -17.69 52.18
CA VAL A 144 24.82 -16.33 52.35
C VAL A 144 25.13 -16.15 53.82
N ALA A 145 26.39 -15.91 54.14
CA ALA A 145 26.85 -15.47 55.45
C ALA A 145 26.40 -14.02 55.73
N PRO A 146 26.08 -13.64 56.96
CA PRO A 146 25.53 -12.32 57.28
C PRO A 146 26.65 -11.24 57.18
N LYS A 147 26.48 -10.28 56.29
CA LYS A 147 27.33 -9.07 56.19
C LYS A 147 26.81 -7.97 57.10
N LYS A 148 27.73 -7.52 57.94
CA LYS A 148 27.63 -6.44 58.94
C LYS A 148 27.06 -5.15 58.36
N LYS A 149 26.21 -4.49 59.18
CA LYS A 149 25.64 -3.13 58.94
C LYS A 149 26.79 -2.10 58.81
N ALA A 150 26.76 -1.26 57.80
CA ALA A 150 27.49 -0.01 57.72
C ALA A 150 26.52 1.15 57.53
N ALA A 151 26.81 2.23 58.25
CA ALA A 151 25.94 3.39 58.54
C ALA A 151 25.68 4.34 57.34
N PRO A 152 24.70 5.25 57.49
CA PRO A 152 24.22 6.08 56.39
C PRO A 152 25.11 7.31 56.15
N LYS A 153 25.49 7.57 54.89
CA LYS A 153 26.13 8.86 54.48
C LYS A 153 25.08 9.82 53.92
N LYS A 154 25.21 11.03 54.42
CA LYS A 154 24.41 12.25 54.28
C LYS A 154 24.19 12.70 52.83
N LYS A 155 23.01 13.28 52.62
CA LYS A 155 22.55 14.07 51.46
C LYS A 155 23.51 15.25 51.18
N ALA A 156 23.82 15.50 49.92
CA ALA A 156 24.22 16.82 49.46
C ALA A 156 23.25 17.28 48.37
N GLN A 157 22.59 18.39 48.62
CA GLN A 157 21.76 19.17 47.72
C GLN A 157 22.67 19.87 46.70
N ALA A 158 22.32 19.87 45.45
CA ALA A 158 22.86 20.81 44.46
C ALA A 158 21.70 21.46 43.67
N LYS A 159 21.59 22.72 43.94
CA LYS A 159 20.95 23.91 43.38
C LYS A 159 20.48 23.82 41.93
N ARG A 160 19.23 24.20 41.77
CA ARG A 160 18.63 24.77 40.53
C ARG A 160 19.40 26.05 40.13
N LYS A 161 19.68 26.21 38.85
CA LYS A 161 19.84 27.51 38.19
C LYS A 161 18.83 27.64 37.05
N THR A 162 17.92 28.53 37.25
CA THR A 162 17.04 29.20 36.30
C THR A 162 17.83 30.30 35.57
N GLY A 163 17.46 30.61 34.36
CA GLY A 163 17.80 31.81 33.61
C GLY A 163 18.11 31.47 32.16
N ARG A 164 17.45 31.89 31.21
CA ARG A 164 16.81 33.08 30.64
C ARG A 164 16.56 32.74 29.18
#